data_7b6fd8402aeff3e83421125a00d1d67b
#
_entry.id   7b6fd8402aeff3e83421125a00d1d67b
#
_cell.length_a   1.000
_cell.length_b   1.000
_cell.length_c   1.000
_cell.angle_alpha   90.00
_cell.angle_beta   90.00
_cell.angle_gamma   90.00
#
_symmetry.space_group_name_H-M   'P 1'
#
loop_
_entity.id
_entity.type
_entity.pdbx_description
1 polymer ?
#
loop_
_entity_poly.entity_id
_entity_poly.type
_entity_poly.pdbx_seq_one_letter_code
_entity_poly.pdbx_strand_id
1 'polypeptide(L)'
;RRVDGIIAVPCGTDDSLIESINRNYLPIVLIDRYYDNSKLSFVTTNNHKGGLMATRHLIDMGHKRIACIQGTISSNPSKERVRGYREAMIEEGFEQHIRIVGNDFSIQNGYLETKLLLESENPPTALFTLSNTITLGALKAIREASLKIPQDISLISFDNYTYMDYMEPPITRIGQPVEDMGKLATKILFDKIESMPNNTSQLKLSPSLIIGESIASL
;
A
#
# COMPACT_ATOMS: atom_id res chain seq x y z
N ARG A 1 -14.71 -31.60 2.23
CA ARG A 1 -13.31 -31.86 1.89
C ARG A 1 -12.45 -31.38 3.04
N ARG A 2 -11.44 -32.14 3.42
CA ARG A 2 -10.43 -31.71 4.41
C ARG A 2 -9.27 -31.07 3.67
N VAL A 3 -8.68 -30.03 4.26
CA VAL A 3 -7.44 -29.39 3.82
C VAL A 3 -6.39 -29.57 4.91
N ASP A 4 -5.12 -29.59 4.54
CA ASP A 4 -4.01 -29.83 5.48
C ASP A 4 -3.42 -28.51 6.01
N GLY A 5 -3.76 -27.38 5.37
CA GLY A 5 -3.34 -26.05 5.79
C GLY A 5 -3.98 -24.95 4.95
N ILE A 6 -3.82 -23.69 5.39
CA ILE A 6 -4.46 -22.52 4.78
C ILE A 6 -3.44 -21.38 4.62
N ILE A 7 -3.39 -20.76 3.44
CA ILE A 7 -2.84 -19.42 3.24
C ILE A 7 -4.02 -18.46 3.16
N ALA A 8 -4.07 -17.45 4.01
CA ALA A 8 -5.20 -16.52 4.11
C ALA A 8 -4.77 -15.06 3.95
N VAL A 9 -5.56 -14.29 3.18
CA VAL A 9 -5.52 -12.82 3.18
C VAL A 9 -6.64 -12.36 4.11
N PRO A 10 -6.36 -11.92 5.33
CA PRO A 10 -7.42 -11.52 6.27
C PRO A 10 -8.10 -10.23 5.83
N CYS A 11 -9.42 -10.19 5.97
CA CYS A 11 -10.25 -9.03 5.72
C CYS A 11 -10.93 -8.57 7.01
N GLY A 12 -10.99 -7.25 7.22
CA GLY A 12 -11.57 -6.69 8.44
C GLY A 12 -10.60 -6.69 9.63
N THR A 13 -11.14 -6.42 10.82
CA THR A 13 -10.37 -6.30 12.07
C THR A 13 -10.62 -7.45 13.04
N ASP A 14 -11.59 -8.31 12.74
CA ASP A 14 -11.97 -9.46 13.59
C ASP A 14 -11.13 -10.69 13.21
N ASP A 15 -10.27 -11.11 14.13
CA ASP A 15 -9.40 -12.28 14.00
C ASP A 15 -10.02 -13.57 14.56
N SER A 16 -11.24 -13.51 15.12
CA SER A 16 -11.89 -14.62 15.84
C SER A 16 -12.01 -15.89 15.00
N LEU A 17 -12.34 -15.77 13.71
CA LEU A 17 -12.41 -16.90 12.79
C LEU A 17 -11.03 -17.55 12.60
N ILE A 18 -10.02 -16.73 12.35
CA ILE A 18 -8.64 -17.18 12.13
C ILE A 18 -8.07 -17.83 13.39
N GLU A 19 -8.33 -17.25 14.57
CA GLU A 19 -7.96 -17.85 15.86
C GLU A 19 -8.69 -19.18 16.09
N SER A 20 -9.98 -19.26 15.77
CA SER A 20 -10.75 -20.49 15.88
C SER A 20 -10.17 -21.61 15.02
N ILE A 21 -9.79 -21.32 13.78
CA ILE A 21 -9.15 -22.28 12.88
C ILE A 21 -7.79 -22.71 13.44
N ASN A 22 -7.00 -21.77 13.94
CA ASN A 22 -5.68 -22.06 14.53
C ASN A 22 -5.78 -22.93 15.79
N ARG A 23 -6.79 -22.72 16.64
CA ARG A 23 -7.06 -23.57 17.83
C ARG A 23 -7.37 -25.03 17.46
N ASN A 24 -7.87 -25.28 16.27
CA ASN A 24 -8.13 -26.63 15.76
C ASN A 24 -6.91 -27.30 15.14
N TYR A 25 -5.70 -26.79 15.41
CA TYR A 25 -4.41 -27.29 14.94
C TYR A 25 -4.27 -27.34 13.42
N LEU A 26 -5.09 -26.59 12.66
CA LEU A 26 -4.90 -26.46 11.22
C LEU A 26 -3.83 -25.39 10.95
N PRO A 27 -2.72 -25.74 10.28
CA PRO A 27 -1.68 -24.78 9.95
C PRO A 27 -2.20 -23.62 9.12
N ILE A 28 -1.90 -22.37 9.56
CA ILE A 28 -2.29 -21.15 8.88
C ILE A 28 -1.05 -20.26 8.69
N VAL A 29 -0.98 -19.64 7.50
CA VAL A 29 -0.04 -18.54 7.19
C VAL A 29 -0.85 -17.38 6.60
N LEU A 30 -0.67 -16.19 7.15
CA LEU A 30 -1.27 -14.97 6.60
C LEU A 30 -0.38 -14.39 5.51
N ILE A 31 -0.98 -13.80 4.47
CA ILE A 31 -0.25 -13.12 3.41
C ILE A 31 -0.85 -11.74 3.17
N ASP A 32 -0.01 -10.77 2.82
CA ASP A 32 -0.35 -9.35 2.57
C ASP A 32 -0.78 -8.60 3.83
N ARG A 33 -1.79 -9.09 4.53
CA ARG A 33 -2.35 -8.51 5.75
C ARG A 33 -2.15 -9.42 6.95
N TYR A 34 -2.08 -8.83 8.13
CA TYR A 34 -1.98 -9.55 9.40
C TYR A 34 -2.72 -8.77 10.51
N TYR A 35 -2.95 -9.39 11.65
CA TYR A 35 -3.51 -8.72 12.83
C TYR A 35 -2.39 -8.30 13.78
N ASP A 36 -2.45 -7.09 14.34
CA ASP A 36 -1.36 -6.45 15.09
C ASP A 36 -0.81 -7.30 16.25
N ASN A 37 -1.61 -8.05 16.95
CA ASN A 37 -1.20 -8.89 18.07
C ASN A 37 -1.21 -10.39 17.75
N SER A 38 -1.28 -10.75 16.47
CA SER A 38 -1.36 -12.14 16.06
C SER A 38 -0.05 -12.88 16.32
N LYS A 39 -0.17 -14.10 16.88
CA LYS A 39 0.93 -15.06 17.01
C LYS A 39 1.08 -15.95 15.78
N LEU A 40 0.34 -15.67 14.70
CA LEU A 40 0.39 -16.43 13.48
C LEU A 40 1.62 -16.06 12.63
N SER A 41 2.03 -17.01 11.82
CA SER A 41 3.00 -16.73 10.78
C SER A 41 2.38 -15.86 9.71
N PHE A 42 3.16 -14.89 9.21
CA PHE A 42 2.73 -14.07 8.09
C PHE A 42 3.89 -13.68 7.18
N VAL A 43 3.55 -13.40 5.93
CA VAL A 43 4.45 -12.80 4.95
C VAL A 43 3.76 -11.57 4.37
N THR A 44 4.38 -10.40 4.50
CA THR A 44 3.84 -9.13 3.99
C THR A 44 4.96 -8.27 3.40
N THR A 45 4.59 -7.21 2.70
CA THR A 45 5.51 -6.15 2.30
C THR A 45 5.84 -5.26 3.49
N ASN A 46 7.07 -4.74 3.57
CA ASN A 46 7.39 -3.65 4.47
C ASN A 46 6.70 -2.36 4.00
N ASN A 47 5.42 -2.26 4.34
CA ASN A 47 4.54 -1.16 3.91
C ASN A 47 5.02 0.20 4.41
N HIS A 48 5.60 0.27 5.62
CA HIS A 48 6.20 1.48 6.16
C HIS A 48 7.36 1.96 5.27
N LYS A 49 8.31 1.06 4.96
CA LYS A 49 9.42 1.39 4.06
C LYS A 49 8.92 1.84 2.70
N GLY A 50 7.87 1.22 2.17
CA GLY A 50 7.28 1.61 0.89
C GLY A 50 6.67 3.02 0.92
N GLY A 51 5.93 3.37 1.99
CA GLY A 51 5.41 4.71 2.19
C GLY A 51 6.51 5.77 2.30
N LEU A 52 7.57 5.45 3.06
CA LEU A 52 8.75 6.29 3.22
C LEU A 52 9.46 6.53 1.87
N MET A 53 9.71 5.46 1.10
CA MET A 53 10.37 5.53 -0.20
C MET A 53 9.57 6.37 -1.21
N ALA A 54 8.26 6.16 -1.29
CA ALA A 54 7.39 6.92 -2.20
C ALA A 54 7.44 8.41 -1.90
N THR A 55 7.32 8.76 -0.62
CA THR A 55 7.26 10.16 -0.21
C THR A 55 8.61 10.85 -0.34
N ARG A 56 9.71 10.20 0.05
CA ARG A 56 11.06 10.74 -0.16
C ARG A 56 11.33 10.98 -1.64
N HIS A 57 10.95 10.06 -2.52
CA HIS A 57 11.12 10.27 -3.95
C HIS A 57 10.38 11.51 -4.46
N LEU A 58 9.15 11.78 -3.99
CA LEU A 58 8.45 13.02 -4.33
C LEU A 58 9.15 14.27 -3.76
N ILE A 59 9.66 14.18 -2.55
CA ILE A 59 10.41 15.28 -1.90
C ILE A 59 11.73 15.55 -2.64
N ASP A 60 12.46 14.52 -3.03
CA ASP A 60 13.69 14.62 -3.83
C ASP A 60 13.46 15.28 -5.20
N MET A 61 12.24 15.13 -5.74
CA MET A 61 11.79 15.82 -6.95
C MET A 61 11.29 17.26 -6.70
N GLY A 62 11.39 17.78 -5.46
CA GLY A 62 11.06 19.15 -5.09
C GLY A 62 9.65 19.37 -4.54
N HIS A 63 8.82 18.34 -4.46
CA HIS A 63 7.45 18.47 -3.96
C HIS A 63 7.41 18.66 -2.43
N LYS A 64 6.71 19.69 -1.97
CA LYS A 64 6.44 19.96 -0.55
C LYS A 64 4.97 19.74 -0.18
N ARG A 65 4.05 20.05 -1.10
CA ARG A 65 2.61 19.83 -0.93
C ARG A 65 2.21 18.49 -1.54
N ILE A 66 2.42 17.43 -0.76
CA ILE A 66 2.13 16.05 -1.15
C ILE A 66 0.88 15.60 -0.39
N ALA A 67 -0.18 15.19 -1.10
CA ALA A 67 -1.35 14.60 -0.46
C ALA A 67 -1.32 13.07 -0.56
N CYS A 68 -1.59 12.40 0.54
CA CYS A 68 -1.69 10.95 0.65
C CYS A 68 -3.17 10.52 0.63
N ILE A 69 -3.58 9.74 -0.36
CA ILE A 69 -4.92 9.18 -0.43
C ILE A 69 -4.88 7.75 0.08
N GLN A 70 -5.38 7.55 1.31
CA GLN A 70 -5.27 6.29 2.02
C GLN A 70 -6.44 5.34 1.72
N GLY A 71 -6.18 4.05 2.00
CA GLY A 71 -7.22 3.03 2.04
C GLY A 71 -7.89 2.92 3.40
N THR A 72 -8.49 1.75 3.67
CA THR A 72 -9.18 1.46 4.93
C THR A 72 -8.28 1.73 6.13
N ILE A 73 -8.74 2.61 7.04
CA ILE A 73 -7.96 3.12 8.19
C ILE A 73 -7.55 1.98 9.14
N SER A 74 -8.38 0.95 9.30
CA SER A 74 -8.07 -0.20 10.16
C SER A 74 -7.08 -1.20 9.55
N SER A 75 -6.81 -1.10 8.25
CA SER A 75 -5.90 -2.01 7.53
C SER A 75 -4.43 -1.73 7.88
N ASN A 76 -3.66 -2.75 8.28
CA ASN A 76 -2.22 -2.63 8.55
C ASN A 76 -1.43 -2.05 7.37
N PRO A 77 -1.61 -2.51 6.11
CA PRO A 77 -0.95 -1.89 4.98
C PRO A 77 -1.21 -0.39 4.87
N SER A 78 -2.47 0.05 5.04
CA SER A 78 -2.82 1.47 4.99
C SER A 78 -2.12 2.26 6.10
N LYS A 79 -2.23 1.81 7.36
CA LYS A 79 -1.58 2.43 8.53
C LYS A 79 -0.08 2.60 8.34
N GLU A 80 0.59 1.53 7.91
CA GLU A 80 2.04 1.52 7.75
C GLU A 80 2.52 2.40 6.59
N ARG A 81 1.80 2.42 5.46
CA ARG A 81 2.10 3.31 4.33
C ARG A 81 1.94 4.77 4.74
N VAL A 82 0.85 5.10 5.45
CA VAL A 82 0.61 6.44 6.02
C VAL A 82 1.70 6.82 7.02
N ARG A 83 2.14 5.88 7.87
CA ARG A 83 3.21 6.13 8.83
C ARG A 83 4.52 6.50 8.12
N GLY A 84 4.89 5.78 7.06
CA GLY A 84 6.06 6.11 6.25
C GLY A 84 5.95 7.47 5.54
N TYR A 85 4.76 7.80 5.01
CA TYR A 85 4.49 9.12 4.45
C TYR A 85 4.70 10.24 5.49
N ARG A 86 4.10 10.10 6.69
CA ARG A 86 4.24 11.10 7.76
C ARG A 86 5.69 11.28 8.19
N GLU A 87 6.41 10.18 8.35
CA GLU A 87 7.82 10.19 8.75
C GLU A 87 8.66 10.99 7.75
N ALA A 88 8.55 10.72 6.45
CA ALA A 88 9.27 11.47 5.43
C ALA A 88 8.95 12.97 5.44
N MET A 89 7.67 13.33 5.58
CA MET A 89 7.24 14.73 5.64
C MET A 89 7.78 15.45 6.86
N ILE A 90 7.82 14.78 8.02
CA ILE A 90 8.33 15.33 9.28
C ILE A 90 9.86 15.49 9.22
N GLU A 91 10.59 14.51 8.74
CA GLU A 91 12.06 14.55 8.62
C GLU A 91 12.54 15.75 7.79
N GLU A 92 11.75 16.17 6.79
CA GLU A 92 12.07 17.32 5.92
C GLU A 92 11.44 18.65 6.40
N GLY A 93 10.80 18.65 7.57
CA GLY A 93 10.19 19.87 8.14
C GLY A 93 8.93 20.32 7.42
N PHE A 94 8.18 19.39 6.81
CA PHE A 94 6.97 19.67 6.04
C PHE A 94 5.69 19.26 6.78
N GLU A 95 5.69 19.23 8.12
CA GLU A 95 4.55 18.82 8.96
C GLU A 95 3.28 19.60 8.64
N GLN A 96 3.41 20.92 8.38
CA GLN A 96 2.30 21.79 8.02
C GLN A 96 1.64 21.44 6.67
N HIS A 97 2.31 20.65 5.85
CA HIS A 97 1.83 20.19 4.55
C HIS A 97 1.30 18.76 4.57
N ILE A 98 1.34 18.07 5.72
CA ILE A 98 0.80 16.72 5.85
C ILE A 98 -0.72 16.76 5.57
N ARG A 99 -1.12 16.04 4.51
CA ARG A 99 -2.51 15.95 4.10
C ARG A 99 -2.86 14.50 3.77
N ILE A 100 -3.69 13.89 4.61
CA ILE A 100 -4.12 12.50 4.48
C ILE A 100 -5.63 12.49 4.38
N VAL A 101 -6.14 11.89 3.31
CA VAL A 101 -7.57 11.84 3.00
C VAL A 101 -7.97 10.41 2.61
N GLY A 102 -9.28 10.13 2.63
CA GLY A 102 -9.82 8.83 2.25
C GLY A 102 -9.86 7.81 3.39
N ASN A 103 -10.61 6.73 3.15
CA ASN A 103 -10.85 5.69 4.14
C ASN A 103 -11.15 4.30 3.55
N ASP A 104 -10.98 4.12 2.23
CA ASP A 104 -11.31 2.88 1.53
C ASP A 104 -10.39 2.62 0.33
N PHE A 105 -10.18 1.33 0.00
CA PHE A 105 -9.41 0.88 -1.15
C PHE A 105 -10.29 0.76 -2.42
N SER A 106 -11.08 1.77 -2.74
CA SER A 106 -11.94 1.78 -3.91
C SER A 106 -11.57 2.86 -4.92
N ILE A 107 -12.00 2.67 -6.18
CA ILE A 107 -11.90 3.67 -7.23
C ILE A 107 -12.69 4.93 -6.84
N GLN A 108 -13.86 4.74 -6.20
CA GLN A 108 -14.70 5.84 -5.78
C GLN A 108 -14.02 6.74 -4.74
N ASN A 109 -13.35 6.13 -3.74
CA ASN A 109 -12.55 6.87 -2.76
C ASN A 109 -11.46 7.69 -3.45
N GLY A 110 -10.66 7.05 -4.33
CA GLY A 110 -9.62 7.76 -5.09
C GLY A 110 -10.15 8.92 -5.91
N TYR A 111 -11.30 8.74 -6.55
CA TYR A 111 -11.95 9.77 -7.37
C TYR A 111 -12.44 10.97 -6.53
N LEU A 112 -13.23 10.72 -5.49
CA LEU A 112 -13.83 11.78 -4.68
C LEU A 112 -12.76 12.58 -3.93
N GLU A 113 -11.81 11.89 -3.29
CA GLU A 113 -10.76 12.57 -2.53
C GLU A 113 -9.84 13.39 -3.43
N THR A 114 -9.47 12.87 -4.61
CA THR A 114 -8.68 13.64 -5.57
C THR A 114 -9.44 14.89 -6.03
N LYS A 115 -10.71 14.77 -6.35
CA LYS A 115 -11.52 15.90 -6.78
C LYS A 115 -11.55 17.01 -5.71
N LEU A 116 -11.82 16.65 -4.45
CA LEU A 116 -11.81 17.59 -3.32
C LEU A 116 -10.43 18.23 -3.09
N LEU A 117 -9.35 17.46 -3.29
CA LEU A 117 -7.98 17.96 -3.19
C LEU A 117 -7.68 19.01 -4.27
N LEU A 118 -8.10 18.77 -5.51
CA LEU A 118 -7.87 19.67 -6.64
C LEU A 118 -8.68 20.96 -6.53
N GLU A 119 -9.90 20.89 -5.95
CA GLU A 119 -10.79 22.02 -5.74
C GLU A 119 -10.44 22.85 -4.48
N SER A 120 -9.46 22.42 -3.68
CA SER A 120 -9.08 23.11 -2.44
C SER A 120 -8.32 24.40 -2.71
N GLU A 121 -8.34 25.35 -1.75
CA GLU A 121 -7.66 26.65 -1.85
C GLU A 121 -6.15 26.50 -2.13
N ASN A 122 -5.51 25.49 -1.55
CA ASN A 122 -4.09 25.19 -1.74
C ASN A 122 -3.92 23.73 -2.22
N PRO A 123 -4.11 23.46 -3.53
CA PRO A 123 -4.04 22.10 -4.04
C PRO A 123 -2.63 21.51 -3.90
N PRO A 124 -2.53 20.18 -3.76
CA PRO A 124 -1.25 19.50 -3.74
C PRO A 124 -0.56 19.58 -5.10
N THR A 125 0.77 19.54 -5.12
CA THR A 125 1.57 19.41 -6.35
C THR A 125 1.84 17.96 -6.71
N ALA A 126 1.65 17.05 -5.76
CA ALA A 126 1.79 15.62 -5.95
C ALA A 126 0.79 14.82 -5.13
N LEU A 127 0.37 13.69 -5.66
CA LEU A 127 -0.49 12.71 -5.01
C LEU A 127 0.29 11.41 -4.77
N PHE A 128 0.20 10.89 -3.56
CA PHE A 128 0.57 9.53 -3.22
C PHE A 128 -0.69 8.70 -2.96
N THR A 129 -1.00 7.80 -3.87
CA THR A 129 -2.17 6.91 -3.79
C THR A 129 -1.74 5.55 -3.22
N LEU A 130 -2.39 5.09 -2.15
CA LEU A 130 -1.95 3.91 -1.40
C LEU A 130 -2.39 2.57 -2.00
N SER A 131 -2.96 2.56 -3.21
CA SER A 131 -3.21 1.33 -3.98
C SER A 131 -3.50 1.63 -5.46
N ASN A 132 -3.43 0.60 -6.28
CA ASN A 132 -3.80 0.68 -7.69
C ASN A 132 -5.26 1.11 -7.92
N THR A 133 -6.20 0.65 -7.10
CA THR A 133 -7.63 1.03 -7.22
C THR A 133 -7.85 2.50 -6.90
N ILE A 134 -7.20 3.02 -5.85
CA ILE A 134 -7.21 4.46 -5.53
C ILE A 134 -6.59 5.26 -6.68
N THR A 135 -5.48 4.76 -7.27
CA THR A 135 -4.81 5.40 -8.41
C THR A 135 -5.76 5.55 -9.61
N LEU A 136 -6.52 4.51 -9.95
CA LEU A 136 -7.50 4.59 -11.05
C LEU A 136 -8.55 5.68 -10.80
N GLY A 137 -9.01 5.83 -9.56
CA GLY A 137 -9.93 6.90 -9.18
C GLY A 137 -9.29 8.29 -9.31
N ALA A 138 -8.05 8.44 -8.84
CA ALA A 138 -7.30 9.69 -8.95
C ALA A 138 -7.08 10.08 -10.42
N LEU A 139 -6.67 9.15 -11.27
CA LEU A 139 -6.51 9.38 -12.71
C LEU A 139 -7.79 9.86 -13.37
N LYS A 140 -8.95 9.29 -13.00
CA LYS A 140 -10.24 9.73 -13.50
C LYS A 140 -10.51 11.20 -13.12
N ALA A 141 -10.32 11.58 -11.85
CA ALA A 141 -10.55 12.93 -11.36
C ALA A 141 -9.62 13.96 -12.02
N ILE A 142 -8.31 13.64 -12.14
CA ILE A 142 -7.31 14.48 -12.80
C ILE A 142 -7.69 14.73 -14.25
N ARG A 143 -8.10 13.69 -14.97
CA ARG A 143 -8.55 13.80 -16.37
C ARG A 143 -9.82 14.67 -16.51
N GLU A 144 -10.80 14.51 -15.63
CA GLU A 144 -12.03 15.33 -15.64
C GLU A 144 -11.74 16.80 -15.33
N ALA A 145 -10.72 17.07 -14.50
CA ALA A 145 -10.22 18.42 -14.24
C ALA A 145 -9.38 19.00 -15.40
N SER A 146 -9.15 18.23 -16.49
CA SER A 146 -8.30 18.59 -17.63
C SER A 146 -6.85 18.88 -17.26
N LEU A 147 -6.37 18.30 -16.15
CA LEU A 147 -4.97 18.40 -15.71
C LEU A 147 -4.10 17.31 -16.34
N LYS A 148 -2.83 17.62 -16.57
CA LYS A 148 -1.85 16.73 -17.16
C LYS A 148 -0.88 16.19 -16.09
N ILE A 149 -0.58 14.91 -16.20
CA ILE A 149 0.48 14.25 -15.43
C ILE A 149 1.70 14.12 -16.33
N PRO A 150 2.90 14.53 -15.86
CA PRO A 150 3.21 15.13 -14.56
C PRO A 150 3.18 16.66 -14.53
N GLN A 151 2.83 17.35 -15.62
CA GLN A 151 3.05 18.79 -15.83
C GLN A 151 2.27 19.67 -14.82
N ASP A 152 1.02 19.29 -14.52
CA ASP A 152 0.16 20.04 -13.62
C ASP A 152 0.11 19.41 -12.22
N ILE A 153 0.24 18.08 -12.16
CA ILE A 153 0.23 17.32 -10.90
C ILE A 153 1.03 16.03 -11.06
N SER A 154 1.93 15.75 -10.12
CA SER A 154 2.67 14.50 -10.06
C SER A 154 1.87 13.41 -9.35
N LEU A 155 2.10 12.15 -9.73
CA LEU A 155 1.39 11.00 -9.16
C LEU A 155 2.35 9.85 -8.92
N ILE A 156 2.36 9.33 -7.68
CA ILE A 156 3.01 8.07 -7.33
C ILE A 156 1.97 7.10 -6.74
N SER A 157 2.06 5.83 -7.15
CA SER A 157 1.16 4.77 -6.71
C SER A 157 1.84 3.77 -5.79
N PHE A 158 1.05 3.06 -4.99
CA PHE A 158 1.45 1.79 -4.41
C PHE A 158 0.84 0.65 -5.24
N ASP A 159 1.50 -0.51 -5.26
CA ASP A 159 1.26 -1.69 -6.08
C ASP A 159 1.90 -1.62 -7.49
N ASN A 160 2.23 -2.81 -8.01
CA ASN A 160 2.83 -2.98 -9.34
C ASN A 160 1.95 -3.87 -10.21
N TYR A 161 1.10 -3.23 -11.00
CA TYR A 161 0.29 -3.91 -12.02
C TYR A 161 0.83 -3.60 -13.41
N THR A 162 0.91 -4.62 -14.27
CA THR A 162 1.48 -4.52 -15.63
C THR A 162 0.85 -3.39 -16.46
N TYR A 163 -0.45 -3.13 -16.31
CA TYR A 163 -1.12 -2.07 -17.06
C TYR A 163 -0.57 -0.66 -16.78
N MET A 164 0.09 -0.46 -15.63
CA MET A 164 0.68 0.84 -15.27
C MET A 164 1.86 1.25 -16.16
N ASP A 165 2.50 0.28 -16.83
CA ASP A 165 3.55 0.52 -17.81
C ASP A 165 2.99 1.00 -19.16
N TYR A 166 1.71 0.74 -19.41
CA TYR A 166 1.01 1.12 -20.64
C TYR A 166 0.13 2.35 -20.49
N MET A 167 0.16 2.99 -19.31
CA MET A 167 -0.48 4.29 -19.12
C MET A 167 0.36 5.41 -19.73
N GLU A 168 -0.26 6.51 -20.08
CA GLU A 168 0.41 7.70 -20.60
C GLU A 168 0.16 8.90 -19.66
N PRO A 169 1.22 9.30 -18.92
CA PRO A 169 2.54 8.67 -18.83
C PRO A 169 2.54 7.36 -18.00
N PRO A 170 3.59 6.52 -18.14
CA PRO A 170 3.80 5.37 -17.23
C PRO A 170 3.90 5.81 -15.78
N ILE A 171 3.23 5.09 -14.87
CA ILE A 171 3.10 5.51 -13.47
C ILE A 171 4.29 5.06 -12.63
N THR A 172 4.97 6.02 -12.00
CA THR A 172 5.96 5.75 -10.93
C THR A 172 5.25 5.13 -9.73
N ARG A 173 5.83 4.04 -9.18
CA ARG A 173 5.13 3.24 -8.17
C ARG A 173 6.02 2.46 -7.24
N ILE A 174 5.47 2.08 -6.10
CA ILE A 174 6.09 1.15 -5.16
C ILE A 174 5.61 -0.26 -5.46
N GLY A 175 6.52 -1.10 -5.94
CA GLY A 175 6.24 -2.51 -6.26
C GLY A 175 6.37 -3.40 -5.03
N GLN A 176 5.39 -4.28 -4.84
CA GLN A 176 5.42 -5.33 -3.84
C GLN A 176 6.07 -6.60 -4.41
N PRO A 177 6.90 -7.34 -3.64
CA PRO A 177 7.52 -8.60 -4.08
C PRO A 177 6.51 -9.76 -3.98
N VAL A 178 5.40 -9.67 -4.71
CA VAL A 178 4.25 -10.60 -4.57
C VAL A 178 4.59 -12.06 -4.85
N GLU A 179 5.51 -12.30 -5.81
CA GLU A 179 5.97 -13.65 -6.14
C GLU A 179 6.75 -14.27 -4.98
N ASP A 180 7.69 -13.52 -4.39
CA ASP A 180 8.47 -13.97 -3.24
C ASP A 180 7.60 -14.15 -1.99
N MET A 181 6.61 -13.26 -1.80
CA MET A 181 5.61 -13.41 -0.74
C MET A 181 4.86 -14.74 -0.87
N GLY A 182 4.39 -15.08 -2.07
CA GLY A 182 3.69 -16.33 -2.34
C GLY A 182 4.58 -17.55 -2.10
N LYS A 183 5.82 -17.55 -2.62
CA LYS A 183 6.81 -18.63 -2.42
C LYS A 183 7.11 -18.86 -0.94
N LEU A 184 7.36 -17.79 -0.18
CA LEU A 184 7.68 -17.88 1.24
C LEU A 184 6.49 -18.31 2.08
N ALA A 185 5.29 -17.79 1.81
CA ALA A 185 4.07 -18.21 2.51
C ALA A 185 3.80 -19.71 2.31
N THR A 186 3.96 -20.19 1.07
CA THR A 186 3.81 -21.62 0.74
C THR A 186 4.86 -22.46 1.46
N LYS A 187 6.14 -22.05 1.44
CA LYS A 187 7.20 -22.76 2.15
C LYS A 187 6.91 -22.86 3.65
N ILE A 188 6.56 -21.74 4.30
CA ILE A 188 6.23 -21.72 5.73
C ILE A 188 5.05 -22.65 6.03
N LEU A 189 4.04 -22.69 5.14
CA LEU A 189 2.89 -23.57 5.33
C LEU A 189 3.30 -25.05 5.26
N PHE A 190 4.09 -25.46 4.26
CA PHE A 190 4.58 -26.83 4.15
C PHE A 190 5.44 -27.23 5.34
N ASP A 191 6.37 -26.38 5.78
CA ASP A 191 7.18 -26.63 6.97
C ASP A 191 6.30 -26.87 8.23
N LYS A 192 5.18 -26.14 8.35
CA LYS A 192 4.21 -26.33 9.45
C LYS A 192 3.42 -27.63 9.33
N ILE A 193 3.06 -28.06 8.13
CA ILE A 193 2.33 -29.32 7.89
C ILE A 193 3.21 -30.53 8.21
N GLU A 194 4.47 -30.49 7.77
CA GLU A 194 5.39 -31.64 7.90
C GLU A 194 5.96 -31.80 9.31
N SER A 195 6.29 -30.70 9.98
CA SER A 195 7.09 -30.76 11.21
C SER A 195 6.34 -30.39 12.48
N MET A 196 5.11 -29.92 12.40
CA MET A 196 4.35 -29.33 13.54
C MET A 196 5.19 -28.40 14.44
N PRO A 197 6.11 -27.60 13.97
CA PRO A 197 6.84 -26.71 14.85
C PRO A 197 5.94 -25.53 15.24
N ASN A 198 5.94 -25.21 16.52
CA ASN A 198 5.33 -24.00 17.07
C ASN A 198 6.08 -22.71 16.64
N ASN A 199 6.93 -22.78 15.62
CA ASN A 199 7.72 -21.64 15.16
C ASN A 199 6.83 -20.67 14.38
N THR A 200 6.74 -19.45 14.90
CA THR A 200 6.10 -18.34 14.21
C THR A 200 7.11 -17.61 13.35
N SER A 201 6.83 -17.53 12.06
CA SER A 201 7.64 -16.76 11.09
C SER A 201 6.88 -15.51 10.66
N GLN A 202 7.41 -14.34 10.98
CA GLN A 202 6.79 -13.05 10.65
C GLN A 202 7.73 -12.27 9.73
N LEU A 203 7.44 -12.29 8.44
CA LEU A 203 8.34 -11.75 7.42
C LEU A 203 7.75 -10.49 6.78
N LYS A 204 8.56 -9.42 6.74
CA LYS A 204 8.26 -8.16 6.04
C LYS A 204 9.28 -7.96 4.92
N LEU A 205 8.89 -8.19 3.68
CA LEU A 205 9.77 -8.10 2.52
C LEU A 205 9.92 -6.67 2.05
N SER A 206 11.11 -6.31 1.57
CA SER A 206 11.37 -4.95 1.06
C SER A 206 10.63 -4.73 -0.25
N PRO A 207 9.88 -3.61 -0.37
CA PRO A 207 9.36 -3.16 -1.65
C PRO A 207 10.46 -2.56 -2.53
N SER A 208 10.15 -2.32 -3.80
CA SER A 208 11.00 -1.63 -4.77
C SER A 208 10.32 -0.37 -5.29
N LEU A 209 11.11 0.67 -5.58
CA LEU A 209 10.65 1.83 -6.34
C LEU A 209 10.82 1.54 -7.84
N ILE A 210 9.75 1.67 -8.60
CA ILE A 210 9.72 1.50 -10.06
C ILE A 210 9.45 2.87 -10.65
N ILE A 211 10.44 3.39 -11.35
CA ILE A 211 10.38 4.73 -11.96
C ILE A 211 9.58 4.66 -13.26
N GLY A 212 8.59 5.52 -13.37
CA GLY A 212 7.86 5.87 -14.57
C GLY A 212 8.08 7.34 -14.92
N GLU A 213 7.11 7.94 -15.62
CA GLU A 213 7.20 9.32 -16.09
C GLU A 213 6.12 10.22 -15.47
N SER A 214 5.48 9.75 -14.40
CA SER A 214 4.34 10.44 -13.76
C SER A 214 4.73 11.46 -12.70
N ILE A 215 6.02 11.78 -12.55
CA ILE A 215 6.53 12.76 -11.58
C ILE A 215 7.40 13.78 -12.29
N ALA A 216 7.08 15.07 -12.11
CA ALA A 216 7.91 16.19 -12.56
C ALA A 216 8.89 16.61 -11.45
N SER A 217 10.02 17.18 -11.83
CA SER A 217 10.88 17.94 -10.92
C SER A 217 10.37 19.39 -10.81
N LEU A 218 10.29 19.93 -9.58
CA LEU A 218 9.89 21.32 -9.30
C LEU A 218 11.09 22.21 -9.00
#